data_dc709372f58de0d1db05ca49925ea021
#
_entry.id   dc709372f58de0d1db05ca49925ea021
#
_cell.length_a   1.000
_cell.length_b   1.000
_cell.length_c   1.000
_cell.angle_alpha   90.00
_cell.angle_beta   90.00
_cell.angle_gamma   90.00
#
_symmetry.space_group_name_H-M   'P 1'
#
loop_
_entity.id
_entity.type
_entity.pdbx_description
1 polymer ?
#
loop_
_entity_poly.entity_id
_entity_poly.type
_entity_poly.pdbx_seq_one_letter_code
_entity_poly.pdbx_strand_id
1 'polypeptide(L)' 'MKPNIEELRTKYINNPPEGMTSKDIRRMSEDELLDMDY' A
#
# COMPACT_ATOMS: atom_id res chain seq x y z
N MET A 1 5.03 15.72 -7.76
CA MET A 1 5.72 14.46 -7.98
C MET A 1 4.77 13.29 -7.79
N LYS A 2 4.87 12.33 -8.67
CA LYS A 2 4.04 11.14 -8.55
C LYS A 2 4.60 10.23 -7.46
N PRO A 3 3.73 9.64 -6.62
CA PRO A 3 4.23 8.69 -5.63
C PRO A 3 4.79 7.46 -6.33
N ASN A 4 5.90 6.97 -5.80
CA ASN A 4 6.48 5.74 -6.29
C ASN A 4 5.70 4.58 -5.69
N ILE A 5 5.12 3.74 -6.55
CA ILE A 5 4.30 2.62 -6.10
C ILE A 5 5.09 1.67 -5.18
N GLU A 6 6.36 1.47 -5.47
CA GLU A 6 7.19 0.61 -4.65
C GLU A 6 7.36 1.17 -3.24
N GLU A 7 7.59 2.47 -3.16
CA GLU A 7 7.73 3.12 -1.86
C GLU A 7 6.40 3.10 -1.10
N LEU A 8 5.32 3.34 -1.82
CA LEU A 8 4.00 3.33 -1.22
C LEU A 8 3.68 1.95 -0.64
N ARG A 9 3.96 0.91 -1.41
CA ARG A 9 3.73 -0.45 -0.95
C ARG A 9 4.59 -0.77 0.26
N THR A 10 5.86 -0.39 0.23
CA THR A 10 6.78 -0.61 1.35
C THR A 10 6.29 0.10 2.60
N LYS A 11 5.82 1.32 2.44
CA LYS A 11 5.29 2.11 3.55
C LYS A 11 4.16 1.37 4.26
N TYR A 12 3.23 0.83 3.49
CA TYR A 12 2.08 0.15 4.07
C TYR A 12 2.42 -1.25 4.56
N ILE A 13 3.42 -1.90 3.96
CA ILE A 13 3.89 -3.20 4.46
C ILE A 13 4.49 -3.04 5.85
N ASN A 14 5.27 -1.97 6.05
CA ASN A 14 5.89 -1.70 7.35
C ASN A 14 4.88 -1.25 8.39
N ASN A 15 3.81 -0.61 7.96
CA ASN A 15 2.81 -0.08 8.89
C ASN A 15 1.42 -0.23 8.26
N PRO A 16 0.87 -1.45 8.25
CA PRO A 16 -0.44 -1.68 7.63
C PRO A 16 -1.54 -0.88 8.30
N PRO A 17 -2.52 -0.42 7.53
CA PRO A 17 -3.69 0.23 8.11
C PRO A 17 -4.43 -0.70 9.05
N GLU A 18 -5.22 -0.11 9.94
CA GLU A 18 -6.02 -0.89 10.89
C GLU A 18 -6.90 -1.87 10.13
N GLY A 19 -6.91 -3.10 10.59
CA GLY A 19 -7.70 -4.15 9.97
C GLY A 19 -7.01 -4.85 8.80
N MET A 20 -5.81 -4.43 8.45
CA MET A 20 -5.05 -5.02 7.35
C MET A 20 -3.72 -5.58 7.84
N THR A 21 -3.15 -6.49 7.05
CA THR A 21 -1.84 -7.07 7.35
C THR A 21 -0.90 -6.79 6.19
N SER A 22 0.40 -7.01 6.41
CA SER A 22 1.38 -6.85 5.35
C SER A 22 1.09 -7.77 4.17
N LYS A 23 0.51 -8.94 4.44
CA LYS A 23 0.10 -9.87 3.39
C LYS A 23 -0.95 -9.25 2.48
N ASP A 24 -1.91 -8.56 3.08
CA ASP A 24 -2.96 -7.90 2.32
C ASP A 24 -2.34 -6.84 1.40
N ILE A 25 -1.39 -6.08 1.92
CA ILE A 25 -0.74 -5.04 1.13
C ILE A 25 0.00 -5.65 -0.05
N ARG A 26 0.65 -6.79 0.15
CA ARG A 26 1.39 -7.46 -0.91
C ARG A 26 0.48 -7.95 -2.04
N ARG A 27 -0.75 -8.29 -1.69
CA ARG A 27 -1.72 -8.81 -2.66
C ARG A 27 -2.45 -7.70 -3.40
N MET A 28 -2.35 -6.48 -2.94
CA MET A 28 -3.04 -5.36 -3.56
C MET A 28 -2.38 -4.95 -4.86
N SER A 29 -3.20 -4.57 -5.82
CA SER A 29 -2.72 -4.04 -7.08
C SER A 29 -2.33 -2.57 -6.90
N GLU A 30 -1.66 -2.02 -7.90
CA GLU A 30 -1.26 -0.61 -7.85
C GLU A 30 -2.46 0.30 -7.71
N ASP A 31 -3.52 0.00 -8.44
CA ASP A 31 -4.75 0.79 -8.38
C ASP A 31 -5.34 0.77 -6.97
N GLU A 32 -5.33 -0.38 -6.35
CA GLU A 32 -5.86 -0.52 -5.00
C GLU A 32 -5.03 0.27 -4.00
N LEU A 33 -3.71 0.24 -4.16
CA LEU A 33 -2.82 1.00 -3.28
C LEU A 33 -3.04 2.49 -3.43
N LEU A 34 -3.16 2.96 -4.66
CA LEU A 34 -3.39 4.37 -4.92
C LEU A 34 -4.73 4.82 -4.36
N ASP A 35 -5.74 3.99 -4.52
CA ASP A 35 -7.07 4.29 -4.00
C ASP A 35 -7.05 4.38 -2.48
N MET A 36 -6.30 3.51 -1.83
CA MET A 36 -6.19 3.51 -0.39
C MET A 36 -5.45 4.76 0.12
N ASP A 37 -4.42 5.18 -0.62
CA ASP A 37 -3.62 6.33 -0.24
C ASP A 37 -4.38 7.64 -0.47
N TYR A 38 -5.36 7.63 -1.32
CA TYR A 38 -6.14 8.81 -1.65
C TYR A 38 -7.08 9.16 -0.51
#